data_91e464fe863608798f93feced364d385
#
_entry.id   91e464fe863608798f93feced364d385
#
_cell.length_a   1.000
_cell.length_b   1.000
_cell.length_c   1.000
_cell.angle_alpha   90.00
_cell.angle_beta   90.00
_cell.angle_gamma   90.00
#
_symmetry.space_group_name_H-M   'P 1'
#
loop_
_entity.id
_entity.type
_entity.pdbx_description
1 polymer ?
#
loop_
_entity_poly.entity_id
_entity_poly.type
_entity_poly.pdbx_seq_one_letter_code
_entity_poly.pdbx_strand_id
1 'polypeptide(L)'
;MRLAQVFVMVAACTLSVHAQSSGGTRSAPNHALSPATQQPTNAKRAGKSGKSSEKKKRPPFSWVNPLPKSHAPGLKHATFSSSSLGREVGYLVLFPEGYDRTELRYPVVYYLHGGRPGSESKSYRLADPIQKLMKSSGISPAIYVFVNGGPVSHYNMPDDKQAQGASVFIKELIPHIDSTYRTIADRSGRGLEGFSQGGRGTMRLALRYPGVFCSAAAGGGGYETEKRISDSGGFESPNLRFEKGDNVWDLARAYGGRSTGPSVSWMIYVGTKGFNYQNNLDYMKFLSELGIDFERLVVPGVPHSASGVYAKAGERIMRFHVKNFRNAKSK
;
A
#
# COMPACT_ATOMS: atom_id res chain seq x y z
N MET A 1 -42.48 -42.35 -14.98
CA MET A 1 -42.38 -43.62 -14.18
C MET A 1 -41.04 -43.62 -13.46
N ARG A 2 -41.15 -43.79 -12.13
CA ARG A 2 -40.12 -44.15 -11.11
C ARG A 2 -39.07 -43.07 -10.74
N LEU A 3 -39.41 -42.34 -9.62
CA LEU A 3 -38.49 -41.72 -8.67
C LEU A 3 -37.57 -42.79 -8.06
N ALA A 4 -36.31 -42.44 -7.86
CA ALA A 4 -35.44 -43.11 -6.90
C ALA A 4 -34.96 -42.06 -5.89
N GLN A 5 -35.46 -42.20 -4.66
CA GLN A 5 -34.96 -41.48 -3.45
C GLN A 5 -33.69 -42.20 -2.97
N VAL A 6 -32.64 -41.40 -2.69
CA VAL A 6 -31.46 -41.89 -1.98
C VAL A 6 -31.47 -41.27 -0.59
N PHE A 7 -31.62 -42.11 0.44
CA PHE A 7 -31.45 -41.76 1.84
C PHE A 7 -29.96 -41.72 2.17
N VAL A 8 -29.49 -40.65 2.78
CA VAL A 8 -28.18 -40.59 3.42
C VAL A 8 -28.39 -40.59 4.94
N MET A 9 -27.91 -41.69 5.57
CA MET A 9 -27.82 -41.84 7.03
C MET A 9 -26.70 -40.95 7.58
N VAL A 10 -27.03 -40.14 8.58
CA VAL A 10 -26.06 -39.43 9.42
C VAL A 10 -25.85 -40.26 10.69
N ALA A 11 -24.64 -40.75 10.89
CA ALA A 11 -24.22 -41.39 12.13
C ALA A 11 -23.64 -40.36 13.08
N ALA A 12 -24.25 -40.16 14.22
CA ALA A 12 -23.76 -39.34 15.32
C ALA A 12 -22.84 -40.20 16.22
N CYS A 13 -21.59 -39.82 16.36
CA CYS A 13 -20.69 -40.37 17.36
C CYS A 13 -20.57 -39.40 18.54
N THR A 14 -21.16 -39.77 19.66
CA THR A 14 -20.99 -39.13 20.95
C THR A 14 -19.77 -39.72 21.66
N LEU A 15 -18.77 -38.93 21.97
CA LEU A 15 -17.66 -39.28 22.85
C LEU A 15 -17.84 -38.58 24.20
N SER A 16 -18.11 -39.38 25.23
CA SER A 16 -18.12 -38.97 26.64
C SER A 16 -16.68 -38.89 27.17
N VAL A 17 -16.28 -37.78 27.78
CA VAL A 17 -15.02 -37.65 28.51
C VAL A 17 -15.34 -37.64 30.00
N HIS A 18 -14.78 -38.66 30.71
CA HIS A 18 -14.77 -38.76 32.16
C HIS A 18 -13.72 -37.86 32.76
N ALA A 19 -14.13 -37.05 33.73
CA ALA A 19 -13.23 -36.29 34.59
C ALA A 19 -12.82 -37.18 35.79
N GLN A 20 -11.52 -37.31 36.02
CA GLN A 20 -10.99 -37.78 37.30
C GLN A 20 -10.22 -36.64 37.99
N SER A 21 -10.69 -36.30 39.16
CA SER A 21 -10.05 -35.41 40.09
C SER A 21 -9.02 -36.20 40.97
N SER A 22 -7.80 -35.71 41.10
CA SER A 22 -6.94 -36.06 42.21
C SER A 22 -6.23 -34.82 42.75
N GLY A 23 -6.53 -34.48 43.98
CA GLY A 23 -5.96 -33.38 44.72
C GLY A 23 -4.52 -33.64 45.17
N GLY A 24 -3.74 -32.60 45.33
CA GLY A 24 -2.41 -32.62 45.86
C GLY A 24 -1.98 -31.23 46.26
N THR A 25 -2.23 -30.87 47.51
CA THR A 25 -1.73 -29.69 48.19
C THR A 25 -0.20 -29.78 48.38
N ARG A 26 0.54 -28.79 47.97
CA ARG A 26 1.84 -28.43 48.62
C ARG A 26 2.11 -26.94 48.57
N SER A 27 2.43 -26.47 49.79
CA SER A 27 2.74 -25.15 50.27
C SER A 27 3.87 -24.41 49.54
N ALA A 28 3.72 -23.09 49.50
CA ALA A 28 4.76 -22.12 49.19
C ALA A 28 5.82 -22.02 50.29
N PRO A 29 6.99 -21.49 49.98
CA PRO A 29 7.66 -20.61 50.92
C PRO A 29 7.79 -19.17 50.39
N ASN A 30 7.41 -18.26 51.29
CA ASN A 30 7.75 -16.85 51.26
C ASN A 30 9.28 -16.65 51.20
N HIS A 31 9.73 -15.75 50.31
CA HIS A 31 10.97 -15.05 50.53
C HIS A 31 10.80 -13.55 50.35
N ALA A 32 11.33 -12.87 51.35
CA ALA A 32 11.21 -11.50 51.71
C ALA A 32 11.77 -10.50 50.70
N LEU A 33 11.19 -9.32 50.76
CA LEU A 33 11.70 -8.03 50.27
C LEU A 33 13.08 -7.71 50.87
N SER A 34 13.98 -7.18 50.06
CA SER A 34 15.06 -6.29 50.49
C SER A 34 15.54 -5.37 49.37
N PRO A 35 16.18 -4.22 49.70
CA PRO A 35 15.77 -2.94 49.15
C PRO A 35 16.74 -2.35 48.12
N ALA A 36 16.28 -1.26 47.57
CA ALA A 36 16.92 -0.26 46.70
C ALA A 36 18.49 -0.19 46.74
N THR A 37 19.06 -0.16 45.53
CA THR A 37 20.43 0.36 45.35
C THR A 37 20.45 1.41 44.24
N GLN A 38 20.71 2.60 44.68
CA GLN A 38 21.21 3.85 44.15
C GLN A 38 21.61 3.93 42.65
N GLN A 39 21.09 4.99 42.03
CA GLN A 39 21.55 5.55 40.74
C GLN A 39 23.00 6.02 40.85
N PRO A 40 23.82 5.93 39.81
CA PRO A 40 25.05 6.70 39.72
C PRO A 40 24.76 8.08 39.10
N THR A 41 25.34 9.03 39.74
CA THR A 41 25.34 10.47 39.56
C THR A 41 25.83 10.94 38.18
N ASN A 42 25.19 12.00 37.70
CA ASN A 42 25.60 12.86 36.61
C ASN A 42 27.10 13.18 36.55
N ALA A 43 27.74 12.78 35.46
CA ALA A 43 28.98 13.40 35.01
C ALA A 43 28.63 14.44 33.90
N LYS A 44 28.87 15.71 34.24
CA LYS A 44 28.78 16.86 33.32
C LYS A 44 29.72 16.64 32.15
N ARG A 45 29.17 16.41 30.94
CA ARG A 45 29.89 16.55 29.69
C ARG A 45 29.73 17.98 29.19
N ALA A 46 30.90 18.66 29.13
CA ALA A 46 31.06 20.03 28.65
C ALA A 46 30.43 20.23 27.25
N GLY A 47 29.82 21.40 27.11
CA GLY A 47 29.07 21.81 25.93
C GLY A 47 29.90 21.83 24.63
N LYS A 48 29.37 21.19 23.61
CA LYS A 48 29.57 21.62 22.23
C LYS A 48 28.37 22.45 21.84
N SER A 49 28.60 23.73 21.60
CA SER A 49 27.61 24.66 21.04
C SER A 49 27.14 24.12 19.67
N GLY A 50 26.04 23.40 19.68
CA GLY A 50 25.38 22.97 18.47
C GLY A 50 24.74 24.17 17.80
N LYS A 51 25.21 24.57 16.62
CA LYS A 51 24.47 25.45 15.70
C LYS A 51 23.06 24.88 15.57
N SER A 52 22.06 25.63 16.03
CA SER A 52 20.66 25.32 15.77
C SER A 52 20.45 25.38 14.25
N SER A 53 20.41 24.23 13.61
CA SER A 53 19.95 24.17 12.23
C SER A 53 18.48 24.59 12.23
N GLU A 54 18.18 25.82 11.78
CA GLU A 54 16.81 26.20 11.47
C GLU A 54 16.21 25.09 10.59
N LYS A 55 15.24 24.35 11.14
CA LYS A 55 14.49 23.38 10.37
C LYS A 55 13.76 24.17 9.28
N LYS A 56 14.29 24.16 8.05
CA LYS A 56 13.62 24.74 6.88
C LYS A 56 12.16 24.31 6.91
N LYS A 57 11.24 25.25 7.07
CA LYS A 57 9.80 24.96 7.02
C LYS A 57 9.52 24.25 5.70
N ARG A 58 8.86 23.11 5.77
CA ARG A 58 8.44 22.40 4.56
C ARG A 58 7.52 23.32 3.75
N PRO A 59 7.67 23.36 2.42
CA PRO A 59 6.78 24.17 1.60
C PRO A 59 5.32 23.69 1.80
N PRO A 60 4.34 24.59 1.68
CA PRO A 60 2.94 24.23 1.75
C PRO A 60 2.60 23.20 0.67
N PHE A 61 1.52 22.47 0.85
CA PHE A 61 1.02 21.53 -0.13
C PHE A 61 0.67 22.23 -1.46
N SER A 62 0.98 21.58 -2.58
CA SER A 62 0.56 22.00 -3.92
C SER A 62 0.02 20.80 -4.72
N TRP A 63 -1.04 21.02 -5.48
CA TRP A 63 -1.56 20.03 -6.43
C TRP A 63 -0.72 19.90 -7.70
N VAL A 64 0.16 20.85 -7.98
CA VAL A 64 1.12 20.83 -9.09
C VAL A 64 2.50 21.09 -8.55
N ASN A 65 3.44 20.18 -8.79
CA ASN A 65 4.81 20.29 -8.31
C ASN A 65 5.77 20.06 -9.48
N PRO A 66 6.78 20.92 -9.66
CA PRO A 66 7.69 20.80 -10.79
C PRO A 66 8.49 19.51 -10.77
N LEU A 67 8.78 18.98 -11.94
CA LEU A 67 9.72 17.87 -12.10
C LEU A 67 11.14 18.38 -11.79
N PRO A 68 11.92 17.67 -10.96
CA PRO A 68 13.32 18.01 -10.72
C PRO A 68 14.15 18.03 -12.01
N LYS A 69 15.13 18.93 -12.12
CA LYS A 69 15.95 19.11 -13.33
C LYS A 69 16.66 17.82 -13.79
N SER A 70 17.10 16.97 -12.83
CA SER A 70 17.74 15.67 -13.13
C SER A 70 16.72 14.55 -12.93
N HIS A 71 16.26 13.95 -14.01
CA HIS A 71 15.28 12.85 -14.02
C HIS A 71 15.51 11.90 -15.22
N ALA A 72 14.86 10.74 -15.20
CA ALA A 72 14.92 9.76 -16.30
C ALA A 72 14.42 10.39 -17.63
N PRO A 73 15.07 10.14 -18.76
CA PRO A 73 14.76 10.80 -20.03
C PRO A 73 13.32 10.60 -20.52
N GLY A 74 12.70 9.45 -20.23
CA GLY A 74 11.32 9.13 -20.63
C GLY A 74 10.24 9.66 -19.65
N LEU A 75 10.63 10.30 -18.54
CA LEU A 75 9.69 10.81 -17.56
C LEU A 75 9.22 12.22 -17.95
N LYS A 76 7.90 12.38 -18.06
CA LYS A 76 7.27 13.68 -18.39
C LYS A 76 6.38 14.13 -17.23
N HIS A 77 6.32 15.45 -17.01
CA HIS A 77 5.33 16.08 -16.12
C HIS A 77 4.15 16.57 -16.97
N ALA A 78 2.95 16.34 -16.47
CA ALA A 78 1.73 16.85 -17.08
C ALA A 78 0.71 17.23 -16.00
N THR A 79 -0.33 17.94 -16.39
CA THR A 79 -1.45 18.34 -15.54
C THR A 79 -2.78 17.96 -16.21
N PHE A 80 -3.83 17.93 -15.40
CA PHE A 80 -5.21 17.88 -15.86
C PHE A 80 -6.08 18.79 -14.99
N SER A 81 -7.14 19.31 -15.58
CA SER A 81 -8.12 20.13 -14.84
C SER A 81 -9.05 19.21 -14.04
N SER A 82 -8.95 19.29 -12.69
CA SER A 82 -9.86 18.57 -11.79
C SER A 82 -11.15 19.36 -11.63
N SER A 83 -12.27 18.77 -12.07
CA SER A 83 -13.58 19.38 -11.93
C SER A 83 -14.04 19.49 -10.48
N SER A 84 -13.70 18.49 -9.66
CA SER A 84 -14.08 18.48 -8.23
C SER A 84 -13.31 19.49 -7.39
N LEU A 85 -12.07 19.80 -7.78
CA LEU A 85 -11.21 20.77 -7.08
C LEU A 85 -11.27 22.17 -7.68
N GLY A 86 -11.72 22.32 -8.95
CA GLY A 86 -11.70 23.59 -9.68
C GLY A 86 -10.27 24.10 -9.96
N ARG A 87 -9.30 23.20 -10.17
CA ARG A 87 -7.88 23.54 -10.38
C ARG A 87 -7.11 22.45 -11.12
N GLU A 88 -5.92 22.81 -11.58
CA GLU A 88 -4.98 21.87 -12.16
C GLU A 88 -4.38 20.93 -11.09
N VAL A 89 -4.22 19.65 -11.49
CA VAL A 89 -3.56 18.60 -10.70
C VAL A 89 -2.43 18.00 -11.52
N GLY A 90 -1.24 17.94 -10.94
CA GLY A 90 -0.04 17.38 -11.56
C GLY A 90 0.05 15.86 -11.43
N TYR A 91 0.64 15.24 -12.43
CA TYR A 91 1.10 13.85 -12.41
C TYR A 91 2.39 13.71 -13.22
N LEU A 92 3.17 12.66 -12.94
CA LEU A 92 4.26 12.30 -13.83
C LEU A 92 3.86 11.04 -14.61
N VAL A 93 4.30 10.97 -15.85
CA VAL A 93 4.10 9.80 -16.70
C VAL A 93 5.43 9.34 -17.29
N LEU A 94 5.72 8.04 -17.17
CA LEU A 94 6.86 7.36 -17.77
C LEU A 94 6.35 6.43 -18.86
N PHE A 95 6.73 6.70 -20.08
CA PHE A 95 6.41 5.84 -21.21
C PHE A 95 7.45 4.74 -21.42
N PRO A 96 7.05 3.56 -21.91
CA PRO A 96 7.98 2.56 -22.36
C PRO A 96 8.75 3.04 -23.61
N GLU A 97 9.94 2.49 -23.81
CA GLU A 97 10.75 2.79 -25.00
C GLU A 97 9.96 2.45 -26.27
N GLY A 98 9.98 3.35 -27.25
CA GLY A 98 9.26 3.17 -28.51
C GLY A 98 7.76 3.49 -28.46
N TYR A 99 7.24 4.01 -27.35
CA TYR A 99 5.83 4.41 -27.25
C TYR A 99 5.37 5.28 -28.43
N ASP A 100 6.14 6.30 -28.82
CA ASP A 100 5.76 7.22 -29.89
C ASP A 100 5.91 6.62 -31.32
N ARG A 101 6.47 5.39 -31.44
CA ARG A 101 6.69 4.68 -32.71
C ARG A 101 5.71 3.56 -33.00
N THR A 102 4.71 3.38 -32.15
CA THR A 102 3.70 2.31 -32.26
C THR A 102 2.31 2.82 -31.93
N GLU A 103 1.28 2.17 -32.47
CA GLU A 103 -0.14 2.40 -32.09
C GLU A 103 -0.62 1.43 -31.01
N LEU A 104 0.28 0.68 -30.39
CA LEU A 104 -0.08 -0.29 -29.34
C LEU A 104 -0.65 0.38 -28.12
N ARG A 105 -1.60 -0.29 -27.48
CA ARG A 105 -2.10 0.08 -26.14
C ARG A 105 -1.33 -0.67 -25.06
N TYR A 106 -1.04 0.03 -24.00
CA TYR A 106 -0.20 -0.45 -22.90
C TYR A 106 -0.98 -0.56 -21.59
N PRO A 107 -0.68 -1.56 -20.74
CA PRO A 107 -1.14 -1.54 -19.37
C PRO A 107 -0.52 -0.36 -18.61
N VAL A 108 -1.19 0.07 -17.53
CA VAL A 108 -0.77 1.19 -16.70
C VAL A 108 -0.54 0.73 -15.27
N VAL A 109 0.61 1.08 -14.68
CA VAL A 109 0.85 0.98 -13.25
C VAL A 109 0.78 2.39 -12.66
N TYR A 110 -0.18 2.62 -11.78
CA TYR A 110 -0.27 3.85 -11.00
C TYR A 110 0.57 3.70 -9.73
N TYR A 111 1.53 4.61 -9.54
CA TYR A 111 2.44 4.58 -8.39
C TYR A 111 2.08 5.65 -7.36
N LEU A 112 1.80 5.21 -6.14
CA LEU A 112 1.45 6.05 -5.01
C LEU A 112 2.68 6.36 -4.15
N HIS A 113 2.98 7.64 -3.98
CA HIS A 113 4.15 8.10 -3.22
C HIS A 113 4.03 7.88 -1.70
N GLY A 114 5.18 7.88 -1.01
CA GLY A 114 5.25 7.87 0.45
C GLY A 114 5.18 9.27 1.09
N GLY A 115 4.88 9.30 2.38
CA GLY A 115 4.84 10.51 3.21
C GLY A 115 3.72 11.49 2.88
N ARG A 116 3.57 12.52 3.73
CA ARG A 116 2.65 13.65 3.57
C ARG A 116 3.41 14.97 3.56
N PRO A 117 2.84 16.03 2.95
CA PRO A 117 1.70 16.05 2.04
C PRO A 117 1.99 15.36 0.69
N GLY A 118 1.00 15.23 -0.21
CA GLY A 118 1.16 14.66 -1.54
C GLY A 118 2.07 15.48 -2.44
N SER A 119 2.65 14.82 -3.42
CA SER A 119 3.31 15.41 -4.60
C SER A 119 3.63 14.30 -5.60
N GLU A 120 3.31 14.50 -6.87
CA GLU A 120 3.64 13.62 -7.98
C GLU A 120 5.15 13.43 -8.14
N SER A 121 5.94 14.45 -7.77
CA SER A 121 7.41 14.39 -7.89
C SER A 121 8.12 13.59 -6.80
N LYS A 122 7.44 13.13 -5.74
CA LYS A 122 8.13 12.43 -4.64
C LYS A 122 8.81 11.13 -5.02
N SER A 123 8.25 10.41 -5.99
CA SER A 123 8.76 9.10 -6.39
C SER A 123 9.47 9.11 -7.75
N TYR A 124 9.78 10.28 -8.32
CA TYR A 124 10.37 10.44 -9.65
C TYR A 124 11.65 9.62 -9.86
N ARG A 125 12.43 9.40 -8.78
CA ARG A 125 13.69 8.62 -8.86
C ARG A 125 13.48 7.15 -9.17
N LEU A 126 12.28 6.62 -9.05
CA LEU A 126 11.96 5.25 -9.44
C LEU A 126 11.82 5.10 -10.96
N ALA A 127 11.63 6.19 -11.69
CA ALA A 127 11.50 6.15 -13.14
C ALA A 127 12.72 5.55 -13.84
N ASP A 128 13.94 5.90 -13.38
CA ASP A 128 15.19 5.37 -13.95
C ASP A 128 15.34 3.84 -13.77
N PRO A 129 15.25 3.26 -12.56
CA PRO A 129 15.30 1.80 -12.41
C PRO A 129 14.13 1.08 -13.10
N ILE A 130 12.93 1.65 -13.13
CA ILE A 130 11.80 1.07 -13.86
C ILE A 130 12.10 1.00 -15.35
N GLN A 131 12.57 2.10 -15.95
CA GLN A 131 12.90 2.16 -17.37
C GLN A 131 14.03 1.18 -17.74
N LYS A 132 15.08 1.11 -16.90
CA LYS A 132 16.20 0.17 -17.07
C LYS A 132 15.73 -1.29 -17.03
N LEU A 133 14.87 -1.65 -16.07
CA LEU A 133 14.34 -3.01 -15.93
C LEU A 133 13.43 -3.39 -17.11
N MET A 134 12.57 -2.49 -17.57
CA MET A 134 11.78 -2.73 -18.79
C MET A 134 12.68 -3.06 -19.99
N LYS A 135 13.80 -2.35 -20.13
CA LYS A 135 14.73 -2.52 -21.24
C LYS A 135 15.58 -3.79 -21.14
N SER A 136 16.17 -4.03 -19.96
CA SER A 136 17.21 -5.08 -19.78
C SER A 136 16.64 -6.45 -19.44
N SER A 137 15.50 -6.54 -18.76
CA SER A 137 14.98 -7.79 -18.21
C SER A 137 13.88 -8.44 -19.05
N GLY A 138 13.62 -7.95 -20.26
CA GLY A 138 12.56 -8.48 -21.13
C GLY A 138 11.17 -8.41 -20.49
N ILE A 139 10.94 -7.44 -19.61
CA ILE A 139 9.65 -7.19 -18.98
C ILE A 139 8.75 -6.52 -20.00
N SER A 140 7.54 -7.05 -20.18
CA SER A 140 6.55 -6.44 -21.09
C SER A 140 6.32 -4.98 -20.73
N PRO A 141 6.32 -4.09 -21.73
CA PRO A 141 6.23 -2.65 -21.50
C PRO A 141 4.91 -2.24 -20.86
N ALA A 142 4.98 -1.27 -19.95
CA ALA A 142 3.84 -0.63 -19.31
C ALA A 142 4.08 0.88 -19.16
N ILE A 143 3.02 1.65 -19.12
CA ILE A 143 3.05 3.06 -18.73
C ILE A 143 3.08 3.11 -17.20
N TYR A 144 3.91 3.98 -16.61
CA TYR A 144 3.88 4.27 -15.17
C TYR A 144 3.38 5.69 -14.95
N VAL A 145 2.40 5.85 -14.06
CA VAL A 145 1.85 7.15 -13.68
C VAL A 145 2.11 7.39 -12.20
N PHE A 146 2.86 8.45 -11.87
CA PHE A 146 3.13 8.84 -10.48
C PHE A 146 2.09 9.87 -10.05
N VAL A 147 1.32 9.51 -9.03
CA VAL A 147 0.12 10.22 -8.61
C VAL A 147 0.43 11.28 -7.56
N ASN A 148 -0.16 12.49 -7.69
CA ASN A 148 -0.26 13.41 -6.57
C ASN A 148 -1.37 12.95 -5.63
N GLY A 149 -1.03 12.54 -4.43
CA GLY A 149 -1.97 11.94 -3.46
C GLY A 149 -2.82 12.94 -2.68
N GLY A 150 -2.71 14.24 -2.96
CA GLY A 150 -3.42 15.27 -2.22
C GLY A 150 -2.81 15.59 -0.84
N PRO A 151 -3.39 16.52 -0.07
CA PRO A 151 -2.84 17.00 1.20
C PRO A 151 -2.61 15.89 2.23
N VAL A 152 -3.48 14.88 2.25
CA VAL A 152 -3.45 13.77 3.22
C VAL A 152 -3.01 12.44 2.61
N SER A 153 -2.34 12.50 1.46
CA SER A 153 -1.72 11.36 0.74
C SER A 153 -2.64 10.16 0.58
N HIS A 154 -3.37 10.18 -0.54
CA HIS A 154 -4.23 9.11 -1.01
C HIS A 154 -5.52 8.86 -0.20
N TYR A 155 -5.87 9.78 0.71
CA TYR A 155 -7.15 9.78 1.42
C TYR A 155 -8.07 10.91 0.94
N ASN A 156 -9.35 10.80 1.30
CA ASN A 156 -10.28 11.91 1.32
C ASN A 156 -10.45 12.37 2.77
N MET A 157 -10.50 13.67 2.99
CA MET A 157 -10.98 14.23 4.25
C MET A 157 -12.49 14.47 4.14
N PRO A 158 -13.32 13.96 5.08
CA PRO A 158 -14.77 14.12 5.01
C PRO A 158 -15.23 15.59 4.95
N ASP A 159 -14.55 16.44 5.70
CA ASP A 159 -14.95 17.83 5.91
C ASP A 159 -14.14 18.85 5.07
N ASP A 160 -13.28 18.38 4.16
CA ASP A 160 -12.46 19.24 3.30
C ASP A 160 -12.55 18.82 1.83
N LYS A 161 -13.34 19.56 1.05
CA LYS A 161 -13.50 19.35 -0.39
C LYS A 161 -12.19 19.53 -1.19
N GLN A 162 -11.21 20.24 -0.64
CA GLN A 162 -9.90 20.44 -1.28
C GLN A 162 -8.90 19.33 -0.94
N ALA A 163 -9.25 18.42 0.00
CA ALA A 163 -8.42 17.31 0.43
C ALA A 163 -9.01 15.95 0.00
N GLN A 164 -9.35 15.81 -1.28
CA GLN A 164 -10.02 14.64 -1.87
C GLN A 164 -9.08 13.78 -2.73
N GLY A 165 -7.85 13.52 -2.26
CA GLY A 165 -6.80 12.87 -3.03
C GLY A 165 -7.17 11.50 -3.60
N ALA A 166 -7.93 10.68 -2.86
CA ALA A 166 -8.39 9.38 -3.34
C ALA A 166 -9.44 9.52 -4.46
N SER A 167 -10.42 10.42 -4.29
CA SER A 167 -11.47 10.65 -5.30
C SER A 167 -10.91 11.26 -6.58
N VAL A 168 -10.03 12.24 -6.48
CA VAL A 168 -9.35 12.86 -7.62
C VAL A 168 -8.57 11.79 -8.41
N PHE A 169 -7.85 10.92 -7.74
CA PHE A 169 -7.12 9.83 -8.40
C PHE A 169 -8.06 8.86 -9.12
N ILE A 170 -9.02 8.29 -8.39
CA ILE A 170 -9.87 7.22 -8.93
C ILE A 170 -10.87 7.72 -9.98
N LYS A 171 -11.50 8.88 -9.72
CA LYS A 171 -12.65 9.35 -10.52
C LYS A 171 -12.25 10.31 -11.63
N GLU A 172 -11.08 10.94 -11.55
CA GLU A 172 -10.69 11.98 -12.52
C GLU A 172 -9.36 11.63 -13.20
N LEU A 173 -8.28 11.34 -12.46
CA LEU A 173 -6.97 11.04 -13.07
C LEU A 173 -7.01 9.76 -13.92
N ILE A 174 -7.59 8.66 -13.44
CA ILE A 174 -7.65 7.41 -14.21
C ILE A 174 -8.38 7.62 -15.54
N PRO A 175 -9.62 8.18 -15.59
CA PRO A 175 -10.27 8.49 -16.87
C PRO A 175 -9.48 9.45 -17.75
N HIS A 176 -8.83 10.46 -17.17
CA HIS A 176 -7.97 11.38 -17.90
C HIS A 176 -6.81 10.66 -18.59
N ILE A 177 -6.10 9.78 -17.87
CA ILE A 177 -5.00 8.98 -18.43
C ILE A 177 -5.48 8.09 -19.58
N ASP A 178 -6.62 7.44 -19.41
CA ASP A 178 -7.19 6.56 -20.43
C ASP A 178 -7.65 7.30 -21.69
N SER A 179 -8.12 8.54 -21.56
CA SER A 179 -8.51 9.39 -22.70
C SER A 179 -7.33 10.07 -23.38
N THR A 180 -6.23 10.28 -22.65
CA THR A 180 -5.06 11.04 -23.16
C THR A 180 -4.01 10.14 -23.78
N TYR A 181 -3.84 8.92 -23.27
CA TYR A 181 -2.75 8.01 -23.67
C TYR A 181 -3.29 6.69 -24.20
N ARG A 182 -2.46 5.98 -24.96
CA ARG A 182 -2.78 4.64 -25.47
C ARG A 182 -2.68 3.60 -24.36
N THR A 183 -3.68 3.57 -23.50
CA THR A 183 -3.81 2.61 -22.39
C THR A 183 -4.73 1.46 -22.76
N ILE A 184 -4.59 0.32 -22.08
CA ILE A 184 -5.63 -0.68 -21.97
C ILE A 184 -6.61 -0.16 -20.91
N ALA A 185 -7.66 0.53 -21.37
CA ALA A 185 -8.55 1.37 -20.57
C ALA A 185 -9.60 0.58 -19.78
N ASP A 186 -9.23 -0.60 -19.31
CA ASP A 186 -10.07 -1.45 -18.45
C ASP A 186 -9.27 -2.03 -17.29
N ARG A 187 -9.94 -2.73 -16.39
CA ARG A 187 -9.35 -3.34 -15.21
C ARG A 187 -8.16 -4.26 -15.54
N SER A 188 -8.22 -5.01 -16.65
CA SER A 188 -7.19 -5.97 -17.03
C SER A 188 -5.84 -5.32 -17.33
N GLY A 189 -5.86 -4.03 -17.69
CA GLY A 189 -4.68 -3.21 -17.96
C GLY A 189 -4.24 -2.33 -16.81
N ARG A 190 -4.86 -2.38 -15.61
CA ARG A 190 -4.53 -1.47 -14.51
C ARG A 190 -3.90 -2.17 -13.32
N GLY A 191 -2.68 -1.77 -12.99
CA GLY A 191 -1.98 -2.12 -11.74
C GLY A 191 -1.90 -0.92 -10.80
N LEU A 192 -1.87 -1.18 -9.51
CA LEU A 192 -1.66 -0.18 -8.46
C LEU A 192 -0.43 -0.55 -7.63
N GLU A 193 0.46 0.39 -7.42
CA GLU A 193 1.68 0.19 -6.66
C GLU A 193 1.95 1.38 -5.74
N GLY A 194 2.66 1.17 -4.65
CA GLY A 194 3.09 2.27 -3.80
C GLY A 194 3.92 1.83 -2.61
N PHE A 195 4.55 2.79 -1.95
CA PHE A 195 5.43 2.53 -0.82
C PHE A 195 5.11 3.43 0.37
N SER A 196 5.20 2.88 1.61
CA SER A 196 4.95 3.63 2.86
C SER A 196 3.51 4.13 2.95
N GLN A 197 3.27 5.44 2.96
CA GLN A 197 1.92 6.02 2.80
C GLN A 197 1.25 5.52 1.51
N GLY A 198 2.01 5.42 0.41
CA GLY A 198 1.55 4.85 -0.85
C GLY A 198 1.25 3.36 -0.74
N GLY A 199 2.01 2.60 0.07
CA GLY A 199 1.75 1.17 0.29
C GLY A 199 0.42 0.92 0.99
N ARG A 200 0.12 1.65 2.08
CA ARG A 200 -1.21 1.55 2.70
C ARG A 200 -2.31 2.13 1.81
N GLY A 201 -2.02 3.17 1.04
CA GLY A 201 -2.94 3.71 0.03
C GLY A 201 -3.26 2.69 -1.07
N THR A 202 -2.26 1.93 -1.53
CA THR A 202 -2.42 0.84 -2.50
C THR A 202 -3.38 -0.24 -1.98
N MET A 203 -3.14 -0.74 -0.77
CA MET A 203 -4.06 -1.71 -0.15
C MET A 203 -5.47 -1.15 -0.03
N ARG A 204 -5.60 0.04 0.56
CA ARG A 204 -6.90 0.66 0.82
C ARG A 204 -7.70 0.90 -0.46
N LEU A 205 -7.08 1.49 -1.47
CA LEU A 205 -7.78 1.82 -2.72
C LEU A 205 -8.13 0.57 -3.52
N ALA A 206 -7.26 -0.44 -3.59
CA ALA A 206 -7.58 -1.66 -4.31
C ALA A 206 -8.61 -2.54 -3.57
N LEU A 207 -8.64 -2.55 -2.24
CA LEU A 207 -9.70 -3.18 -1.45
C LEU A 207 -11.05 -2.49 -1.65
N ARG A 208 -11.06 -1.15 -1.69
CA ARG A 208 -12.28 -0.35 -1.86
C ARG A 208 -12.81 -0.39 -3.30
N TYR A 209 -11.92 -0.44 -4.29
CA TYR A 209 -12.26 -0.41 -5.71
C TYR A 209 -11.71 -1.63 -6.48
N PRO A 210 -12.08 -2.87 -6.10
CA PRO A 210 -11.52 -4.08 -6.71
C PRO A 210 -11.90 -4.22 -8.20
N GLY A 211 -12.92 -3.51 -8.67
CA GLY A 211 -13.31 -3.43 -10.07
C GLY A 211 -12.40 -2.53 -10.93
N VAL A 212 -11.48 -1.76 -10.32
CA VAL A 212 -10.62 -0.82 -11.05
C VAL A 212 -9.26 -1.42 -11.41
N PHE A 213 -8.69 -2.25 -10.53
CA PHE A 213 -7.34 -2.80 -10.67
C PHE A 213 -7.35 -4.32 -10.73
N CYS A 214 -6.51 -4.92 -11.58
CA CYS A 214 -6.31 -6.38 -11.57
C CYS A 214 -5.16 -6.80 -10.65
N SER A 215 -4.22 -5.92 -10.34
CA SER A 215 -3.06 -6.21 -9.49
C SER A 215 -2.72 -5.02 -8.58
N ALA A 216 -2.30 -5.31 -7.34
CA ALA A 216 -1.89 -4.32 -6.37
C ALA A 216 -0.62 -4.79 -5.62
N ALA A 217 0.45 -4.00 -5.70
CA ALA A 217 1.72 -4.28 -5.02
C ALA A 217 1.98 -3.22 -3.93
N ALA A 218 1.78 -3.59 -2.68
CA ALA A 218 1.81 -2.68 -1.53
C ALA A 218 3.12 -2.82 -0.74
N GLY A 219 3.95 -1.80 -0.75
CA GLY A 219 5.27 -1.80 -0.15
C GLY A 219 5.38 -1.05 1.17
N GLY A 220 5.93 -1.68 2.21
CA GLY A 220 6.27 -1.06 3.48
C GLY A 220 5.14 -0.21 4.07
N GLY A 221 3.90 -0.68 3.98
CA GLY A 221 2.73 0.09 4.39
C GLY A 221 2.71 0.42 5.88
N GLY A 222 2.10 1.54 6.23
CA GLY A 222 1.91 1.99 7.61
C GLY A 222 0.70 1.31 8.28
N TYR A 223 0.69 -0.02 8.34
CA TYR A 223 -0.48 -0.81 8.75
C TYR A 223 -0.84 -0.66 10.23
N GLU A 224 0.13 -0.35 11.09
CA GLU A 224 -0.13 0.00 12.50
C GLU A 224 -0.95 1.31 12.61
N THR A 225 -0.63 2.30 11.79
CA THR A 225 -1.43 3.52 11.72
C THR A 225 -2.84 3.25 11.21
N GLU A 226 -2.99 2.39 10.20
CA GLU A 226 -4.30 1.96 9.67
C GLU A 226 -5.12 1.21 10.73
N LYS A 227 -4.45 0.37 11.56
CA LYS A 227 -5.09 -0.30 12.68
C LYS A 227 -5.63 0.69 13.70
N ARG A 228 -4.84 1.71 14.06
CA ARG A 228 -5.28 2.78 14.95
C ARG A 228 -6.50 3.53 14.39
N ILE A 229 -6.52 3.82 13.07
CA ILE A 229 -7.68 4.44 12.41
C ILE A 229 -8.92 3.55 12.54
N SER A 230 -8.78 2.23 12.36
CA SER A 230 -9.86 1.26 12.58
C SER A 230 -10.36 1.29 14.03
N ASP A 231 -9.45 1.12 14.98
CA ASP A 231 -9.76 1.00 16.42
C ASP A 231 -10.37 2.29 17.00
N SER A 232 -10.05 3.45 16.42
CA SER A 232 -10.52 4.77 16.85
C SER A 232 -11.78 5.29 16.12
N GLY A 233 -12.34 4.51 15.21
CA GLY A 233 -13.50 4.94 14.42
C GLY A 233 -13.18 6.05 13.39
N GLY A 234 -11.96 6.07 12.88
CA GLY A 234 -11.54 6.98 11.80
C GLY A 234 -10.42 7.95 12.15
N PHE A 235 -10.00 8.05 13.41
CA PHE A 235 -8.97 9.00 13.82
C PHE A 235 -7.55 8.44 13.65
N GLU A 236 -6.73 9.10 12.85
CA GLU A 236 -5.29 8.85 12.83
C GLU A 236 -4.59 9.63 13.96
N SER A 237 -5.08 10.80 14.27
CA SER A 237 -4.63 11.68 15.35
C SER A 237 -5.79 12.61 15.77
N PRO A 238 -5.68 13.37 16.86
CA PRO A 238 -6.75 14.30 17.29
C PRO A 238 -7.22 15.26 16.20
N ASN A 239 -6.32 15.66 15.31
CA ASN A 239 -6.59 16.66 14.26
C ASN A 239 -6.70 16.03 12.85
N LEU A 240 -6.73 14.70 12.72
CA LEU A 240 -6.78 14.03 11.44
C LEU A 240 -7.74 12.85 11.50
N ARG A 241 -8.92 13.05 10.92
CA ARG A 241 -9.98 12.06 10.83
C ARG A 241 -10.26 11.69 9.39
N PHE A 242 -10.52 10.41 9.15
CA PHE A 242 -11.00 9.86 7.89
C PHE A 242 -12.40 9.26 8.05
N GLU A 243 -13.01 8.87 6.96
CA GLU A 243 -14.28 8.15 6.93
C GLU A 243 -14.17 6.87 7.78
N LYS A 244 -15.17 6.61 8.62
CA LYS A 244 -15.24 5.36 9.39
C LYS A 244 -15.28 4.17 8.44
N GLY A 245 -14.43 3.18 8.68
CA GLY A 245 -14.30 2.01 7.82
C GLY A 245 -13.41 2.21 6.58
N ASP A 246 -12.95 3.42 6.27
CA ASP A 246 -12.03 3.68 5.16
C ASP A 246 -10.56 3.49 5.57
N ASN A 247 -10.24 2.32 6.07
CA ASN A 247 -8.90 1.87 6.43
C ASN A 247 -8.67 0.43 5.97
N VAL A 248 -7.41 0.00 5.88
CA VAL A 248 -7.09 -1.31 5.31
C VAL A 248 -7.55 -2.49 6.14
N TRP A 249 -7.74 -2.34 7.46
CA TRP A 249 -8.22 -3.42 8.32
C TRP A 249 -9.71 -3.70 8.13
N ASP A 250 -10.53 -2.66 8.14
CA ASP A 250 -11.99 -2.79 7.95
C ASP A 250 -12.32 -3.18 6.50
N LEU A 251 -11.63 -2.58 5.54
CA LEU A 251 -11.80 -2.91 4.12
C LEU A 251 -11.36 -4.35 3.79
N ALA A 252 -10.30 -4.86 4.44
CA ALA A 252 -9.88 -6.24 4.25
C ALA A 252 -10.92 -7.23 4.82
N ARG A 253 -11.51 -6.96 6.00
CA ARG A 253 -12.61 -7.77 6.54
C ARG A 253 -13.79 -7.81 5.57
N ALA A 254 -14.20 -6.65 5.05
CA ALA A 254 -15.29 -6.57 4.08
C ALA A 254 -14.93 -7.28 2.76
N TYR A 255 -13.68 -7.19 2.32
CA TYR A 255 -13.21 -7.84 1.10
C TYR A 255 -13.13 -9.37 1.25
N GLY A 256 -12.61 -9.90 2.35
CA GLY A 256 -12.53 -11.35 2.63
C GLY A 256 -13.89 -12.00 2.81
N GLY A 257 -14.86 -11.29 3.37
CA GLY A 257 -16.22 -11.79 3.60
C GLY A 257 -17.14 -11.81 2.38
N ARG A 258 -16.71 -11.30 1.23
CA ARG A 258 -17.58 -11.25 0.03
C ARG A 258 -17.53 -12.58 -0.73
N SER A 259 -18.70 -13.02 -1.22
CA SER A 259 -18.87 -14.23 -2.01
C SER A 259 -18.74 -14.00 -3.53
N THR A 260 -18.85 -12.77 -3.99
CA THR A 260 -18.89 -12.41 -5.42
C THR A 260 -18.09 -11.14 -5.71
N GLY A 261 -17.84 -10.89 -6.98
CA GLY A 261 -17.15 -9.69 -7.48
C GLY A 261 -15.70 -9.95 -7.88
N PRO A 262 -15.05 -8.96 -8.50
CA PRO A 262 -13.71 -9.11 -9.05
C PRO A 262 -12.66 -9.29 -7.95
N SER A 263 -11.76 -10.26 -8.12
CA SER A 263 -10.61 -10.47 -7.24
C SER A 263 -9.41 -9.67 -7.72
N VAL A 264 -8.66 -9.04 -6.80
CA VAL A 264 -7.38 -8.38 -7.09
C VAL A 264 -6.26 -9.37 -6.78
N SER A 265 -5.23 -9.42 -7.63
CA SER A 265 -3.99 -10.12 -7.29
C SER A 265 -3.14 -9.22 -6.40
N TRP A 266 -2.70 -9.73 -5.27
CA TRP A 266 -2.01 -8.96 -4.24
C TRP A 266 -0.54 -9.34 -4.14
N MET A 267 0.33 -8.34 -3.97
CA MET A 267 1.69 -8.51 -3.46
C MET A 267 1.90 -7.56 -2.30
N ILE A 268 2.50 -8.05 -1.20
CA ILE A 268 2.91 -7.22 -0.08
C ILE A 268 4.41 -7.38 0.10
N TYR A 269 5.14 -6.26 0.08
CA TYR A 269 6.58 -6.27 0.18
C TYR A 269 7.12 -5.33 1.25
N VAL A 270 8.21 -5.75 1.92
CA VAL A 270 8.85 -4.96 2.97
C VAL A 270 10.34 -5.32 3.10
N GLY A 271 11.18 -4.34 3.40
CA GLY A 271 12.58 -4.56 3.74
C GLY A 271 12.77 -4.97 5.20
N THR A 272 13.67 -5.93 5.47
CA THR A 272 13.85 -6.46 6.84
C THR A 272 14.44 -5.47 7.84
N LYS A 273 15.07 -4.38 7.37
CA LYS A 273 15.57 -3.28 8.21
C LYS A 273 14.62 -2.07 8.24
N GLY A 274 13.41 -2.20 7.69
CA GLY A 274 12.38 -1.17 7.79
C GLY A 274 11.82 -1.08 9.22
N PHE A 275 11.61 0.13 9.72
CA PHE A 275 11.05 0.35 11.06
C PHE A 275 9.65 -0.25 11.25
N ASN A 276 8.93 -0.47 10.16
CA ASN A 276 7.59 -1.05 10.12
C ASN A 276 7.58 -2.52 9.64
N TYR A 277 8.73 -3.20 9.68
CA TYR A 277 8.85 -4.58 9.20
C TYR A 277 7.86 -5.50 9.91
N GLN A 278 7.86 -5.51 11.25
CA GLN A 278 6.95 -6.36 12.03
C GLN A 278 5.48 -6.05 11.74
N ASN A 279 5.10 -4.78 11.68
CA ASN A 279 3.72 -4.37 11.40
C ASN A 279 3.23 -4.83 10.01
N ASN A 280 4.15 -4.96 9.04
CA ASN A 280 3.82 -5.55 7.74
C ASN A 280 3.63 -7.08 7.84
N LEU A 281 4.42 -7.78 8.66
CA LEU A 281 4.22 -9.22 8.91
C LEU A 281 2.88 -9.49 9.63
N ASP A 282 2.53 -8.66 10.61
CA ASP A 282 1.28 -8.78 11.36
C ASP A 282 0.06 -8.56 10.43
N TYR A 283 0.17 -7.59 9.53
CA TYR A 283 -0.88 -7.37 8.52
C TYR A 283 -0.98 -8.51 7.49
N MET A 284 0.15 -9.06 7.04
CA MET A 284 0.17 -10.26 6.19
C MET A 284 -0.50 -11.45 6.87
N LYS A 285 -0.22 -11.67 8.17
CA LYS A 285 -0.88 -12.72 8.97
C LYS A 285 -2.39 -12.50 9.01
N PHE A 286 -2.83 -11.28 9.29
CA PHE A 286 -4.25 -10.90 9.32
C PHE A 286 -4.94 -11.16 7.97
N LEU A 287 -4.33 -10.85 6.83
CA LEU A 287 -4.90 -11.15 5.53
C LEU A 287 -5.04 -12.66 5.29
N SER A 288 -4.04 -13.45 5.72
CA SER A 288 -4.11 -14.91 5.64
C SER A 288 -5.25 -15.50 6.49
N GLU A 289 -5.49 -14.93 7.68
CA GLU A 289 -6.62 -15.31 8.56
C GLU A 289 -7.98 -14.99 7.91
N LEU A 290 -8.04 -14.00 7.03
CA LEU A 290 -9.23 -13.66 6.25
C LEU A 290 -9.36 -14.46 4.94
N GLY A 291 -8.44 -15.38 4.66
CA GLY A 291 -8.42 -16.13 3.39
C GLY A 291 -8.09 -15.27 2.16
N ILE A 292 -7.42 -14.13 2.34
CA ILE A 292 -6.98 -13.27 1.24
C ILE A 292 -5.59 -13.72 0.80
N ASP A 293 -5.49 -14.32 -0.38
CA ASP A 293 -4.22 -14.73 -0.97
C ASP A 293 -3.38 -13.55 -1.44
N PHE A 294 -2.07 -13.61 -1.19
CA PHE A 294 -1.11 -12.61 -1.66
C PHE A 294 0.29 -13.20 -1.87
N GLU A 295 1.05 -12.61 -2.78
CA GLU A 295 2.49 -12.87 -2.89
C GLU A 295 3.24 -12.09 -1.80
N ARG A 296 3.99 -12.82 -0.96
CA ARG A 296 4.86 -12.23 0.06
C ARG A 296 6.25 -11.97 -0.52
N LEU A 297 6.76 -10.73 -0.37
CA LEU A 297 8.11 -10.35 -0.75
C LEU A 297 8.83 -9.65 0.40
N VAL A 298 9.68 -10.37 1.11
CA VAL A 298 10.56 -9.84 2.15
C VAL A 298 11.94 -9.62 1.55
N VAL A 299 12.45 -8.38 1.61
CA VAL A 299 13.73 -8.00 0.99
C VAL A 299 14.83 -7.88 2.04
N PRO A 300 15.78 -8.84 2.11
CA PRO A 300 16.82 -8.87 3.15
C PRO A 300 17.73 -7.64 3.13
N GLY A 301 18.01 -7.09 4.32
CA GLY A 301 18.97 -6.00 4.52
C GLY A 301 18.52 -4.63 4.01
N VAL A 302 17.29 -4.49 3.50
CA VAL A 302 16.77 -3.21 2.99
C VAL A 302 16.05 -2.45 4.11
N PRO A 303 16.39 -1.16 4.34
CA PRO A 303 15.67 -0.29 5.25
C PRO A 303 14.32 0.14 4.65
N HIS A 304 13.60 1.05 5.33
CA HIS A 304 12.36 1.64 4.81
C HIS A 304 12.64 2.58 3.63
N SER A 305 12.87 2.00 2.45
CA SER A 305 13.30 2.70 1.24
C SER A 305 12.71 2.06 -0.02
N ALA A 306 11.88 2.78 -0.76
CA ALA A 306 11.34 2.35 -2.05
C ALA A 306 12.46 2.07 -3.07
N SER A 307 13.43 2.98 -3.20
CA SER A 307 14.57 2.81 -4.11
C SER A 307 15.46 1.62 -3.70
N GLY A 308 15.65 1.39 -2.40
CA GLY A 308 16.39 0.24 -1.88
C GLY A 308 15.69 -1.10 -2.21
N VAL A 309 14.36 -1.14 -2.13
CA VAL A 309 13.58 -2.31 -2.57
C VAL A 309 13.71 -2.50 -4.08
N TYR A 310 13.51 -1.44 -4.87
CA TYR A 310 13.61 -1.53 -6.33
C TYR A 310 14.99 -1.98 -6.81
N ALA A 311 16.06 -1.55 -6.17
CA ALA A 311 17.42 -1.98 -6.49
C ALA A 311 17.64 -3.50 -6.32
N LYS A 312 16.89 -4.16 -5.42
CA LYS A 312 17.04 -5.60 -5.13
C LYS A 312 15.91 -6.48 -5.67
N ALA A 313 14.73 -5.94 -5.81
CA ALA A 313 13.53 -6.72 -6.09
C ALA A 313 12.55 -6.03 -7.07
N GLY A 314 12.94 -4.92 -7.69
CA GLY A 314 12.09 -4.18 -8.63
C GLY A 314 11.62 -5.04 -9.80
N GLU A 315 12.51 -5.90 -10.35
CA GLU A 315 12.14 -6.83 -11.41
C GLU A 315 10.99 -7.77 -10.99
N ARG A 316 11.03 -8.32 -9.78
CA ARG A 316 9.98 -9.20 -9.28
C ARG A 316 8.64 -8.48 -9.14
N ILE A 317 8.66 -7.22 -8.66
CA ILE A 317 7.45 -6.39 -8.52
C ILE A 317 6.86 -6.10 -9.91
N MET A 318 7.68 -5.71 -10.88
CA MET A 318 7.24 -5.42 -12.23
C MET A 318 6.69 -6.67 -12.93
N ARG A 319 7.37 -7.82 -12.81
CA ARG A 319 6.89 -9.11 -13.34
C ARG A 319 5.57 -9.56 -12.72
N PHE A 320 5.34 -9.27 -11.44
CA PHE A 320 4.05 -9.51 -10.79
C PHE A 320 2.92 -8.77 -11.51
N HIS A 321 3.06 -7.49 -11.81
CA HIS A 321 2.06 -6.74 -12.55
C HIS A 321 1.86 -7.31 -13.96
N VAL A 322 2.94 -7.56 -14.71
CA VAL A 322 2.88 -8.09 -16.09
C VAL A 322 2.18 -9.45 -16.16
N LYS A 323 2.46 -10.37 -15.22
CA LYS A 323 1.78 -11.66 -15.12
C LYS A 323 0.27 -11.48 -14.96
N ASN A 324 -0.14 -10.53 -14.10
CA ASN A 324 -1.54 -10.29 -13.80
C ASN A 324 -2.29 -9.55 -14.91
N PHE A 325 -1.64 -8.69 -15.68
CA PHE A 325 -2.21 -8.11 -16.90
C PHE A 325 -2.53 -9.17 -17.96
N ARG A 326 -1.67 -10.18 -18.13
CA ARG A 326 -1.91 -11.30 -19.05
C ARG A 326 -3.07 -12.20 -18.56
N ASN A 327 -3.05 -12.58 -17.30
CA ASN A 327 -4.07 -13.45 -16.71
C ASN A 327 -5.47 -12.82 -16.69
N ALA A 328 -5.57 -11.49 -16.54
CA ALA A 328 -6.84 -10.79 -16.55
C ALA A 328 -7.48 -10.70 -17.93
N LYS A 329 -6.68 -10.81 -19.03
CA LYS A 329 -7.17 -10.89 -20.42
C LYS A 329 -7.68 -12.29 -20.79
N SER A 330 -7.26 -13.32 -20.06
CA SER A 330 -7.60 -14.72 -20.35
C SER A 330 -8.86 -15.20 -19.62
N LYS A 331 -9.47 -14.36 -18.81
CA LYS A 331 -10.72 -14.60 -18.09
C LYS A 331 -11.84 -13.71 -18.64
#